data_605746d91ea609b2b4c2afe6271735b1
#
_entry.id   605746d91ea609b2b4c2afe6271735b1
#
_cell.length_a   1.000
_cell.length_b   1.000
_cell.length_c   1.000
_cell.angle_alpha   90.00
_cell.angle_beta   90.00
_cell.angle_gamma   90.00
#
_symmetry.space_group_name_H-M   'P 1'
#
loop_
_entity.id
_entity.type
_entity.pdbx_description
1 polymer ?
#
loop_
_entity_poly.entity_id
_entity_poly.type
_entity_poly.pdbx_seq_one_letter_code
_entity_poly.pdbx_strand_id
1 'polypeptide(L)'
;MLTQEEKLSKFMIAINEYAREQHDKIMREIEAQDAVELEKAEREYREESYRTIQRRTAEIRSMISRELADKEMKGRKALLTRRSEIEDEVFARAAARLEEFTKTDAYKTYMRRAALEAKKRFAGGGEELLSQTVIYIRDRDKKCSPLIKTAFGDCTVKIDPRIVLGGLRAENAALGRVLNVTLDMALEQQRDWFAANAGLSIN
;
A
#
# COMPACT_ATOMS: atom_id res chain seq x y z
N MET A 1 -16.12 -95.74 -57.48
CA MET A 1 -15.26 -95.67 -56.28
C MET A 1 -14.15 -94.70 -56.57
N LEU A 2 -13.99 -93.62 -55.77
CA LEU A 2 -12.87 -92.68 -55.94
C LEU A 2 -11.54 -93.34 -55.72
N THR A 3 -10.57 -93.12 -56.56
CA THR A 3 -9.21 -93.67 -56.46
C THR A 3 -8.52 -93.13 -55.16
N GLN A 4 -7.51 -93.82 -54.67
CA GLN A 4 -6.78 -93.46 -53.43
C GLN A 4 -6.12 -92.05 -53.55
N GLU A 5 -5.68 -91.66 -54.72
CA GLU A 5 -5.07 -90.33 -55.05
C GLU A 5 -6.11 -89.20 -55.04
N GLU A 6 -7.31 -89.43 -55.53
CA GLU A 6 -8.41 -88.44 -55.50
C GLU A 6 -8.88 -88.18 -54.04
N LYS A 7 -8.85 -89.23 -53.20
CA LYS A 7 -9.16 -89.06 -51.76
C LYS A 7 -8.07 -88.25 -51.04
N LEU A 8 -6.81 -88.44 -51.34
CA LEU A 8 -5.69 -87.72 -50.78
C LEU A 8 -5.70 -86.25 -51.22
N SER A 9 -5.98 -86.01 -52.51
CA SER A 9 -6.08 -84.67 -53.07
C SER A 9 -7.22 -83.88 -52.40
N LYS A 10 -8.41 -84.44 -52.22
CA LYS A 10 -9.54 -83.85 -51.56
C LYS A 10 -9.24 -83.53 -50.09
N PHE A 11 -8.53 -84.49 -49.41
CA PHE A 11 -8.11 -84.31 -48.03
C PHE A 11 -7.07 -83.14 -47.89
N MET A 12 -6.09 -83.04 -48.77
CA MET A 12 -5.15 -81.93 -48.79
C MET A 12 -5.83 -80.55 -49.03
N ILE A 13 -6.82 -80.53 -49.96
CA ILE A 13 -7.59 -79.30 -50.26
C ILE A 13 -8.36 -78.87 -48.97
N ALA A 14 -9.10 -79.77 -48.34
CA ALA A 14 -9.85 -79.53 -47.14
C ALA A 14 -8.99 -79.04 -45.95
N ILE A 15 -7.77 -79.65 -45.78
CA ILE A 15 -6.82 -79.16 -44.76
C ILE A 15 -6.34 -77.75 -45.06
N ASN A 16 -6.01 -77.43 -46.33
CA ASN A 16 -5.57 -76.12 -46.73
C ASN A 16 -6.68 -75.05 -46.59
N GLU A 17 -7.92 -75.39 -46.96
CA GLU A 17 -9.06 -74.54 -46.73
C GLU A 17 -9.29 -74.29 -45.25
N TYR A 18 -9.29 -75.27 -44.42
CA TYR A 18 -9.41 -75.13 -42.96
C TYR A 18 -8.26 -74.32 -42.39
N ALA A 19 -7.03 -74.50 -42.80
CA ALA A 19 -5.89 -73.72 -42.37
C ALA A 19 -6.03 -72.24 -42.75
N ARG A 20 -6.54 -71.95 -43.96
CA ARG A 20 -6.81 -70.61 -44.42
C ARG A 20 -7.93 -69.94 -43.59
N GLU A 21 -9.04 -70.63 -43.34
CA GLU A 21 -10.14 -70.15 -42.52
C GLU A 21 -9.65 -69.84 -41.09
N GLN A 22 -8.83 -70.67 -40.47
CA GLN A 22 -8.27 -70.45 -39.15
C GLN A 22 -7.32 -69.26 -39.18
N HIS A 23 -6.46 -69.14 -40.19
CA HIS A 23 -5.58 -68.00 -40.36
C HIS A 23 -6.37 -66.70 -40.46
N ASP A 24 -7.39 -66.65 -41.32
CA ASP A 24 -8.23 -65.45 -41.52
C ASP A 24 -9.03 -65.09 -40.28
N LYS A 25 -9.42 -66.09 -39.50
CA LYS A 25 -10.09 -65.82 -38.20
C LYS A 25 -9.13 -65.21 -37.20
N ILE A 26 -7.93 -65.75 -37.05
CA ILE A 26 -6.91 -65.21 -36.14
C ILE A 26 -6.49 -63.84 -36.58
N MET A 27 -6.32 -63.55 -37.87
CA MET A 27 -5.96 -62.24 -38.36
C MET A 27 -7.05 -61.21 -38.05
N ARG A 28 -8.34 -61.55 -38.21
CA ARG A 28 -9.45 -60.64 -37.82
C ARG A 28 -9.53 -60.41 -36.32
N GLU A 29 -9.22 -61.40 -35.49
CA GLU A 29 -9.16 -61.25 -34.04
C GLU A 29 -8.02 -60.34 -33.62
N ILE A 30 -6.84 -60.45 -34.26
CA ILE A 30 -5.68 -59.56 -34.01
C ILE A 30 -6.00 -58.14 -34.45
N GLU A 31 -6.52 -57.92 -35.64
CA GLU A 31 -6.91 -56.60 -36.15
C GLU A 31 -7.94 -55.91 -35.25
N ALA A 32 -8.91 -56.69 -34.73
CA ALA A 32 -9.92 -56.18 -33.79
C ALA A 32 -9.30 -55.78 -32.44
N GLN A 33 -8.34 -56.59 -31.92
CA GLN A 33 -7.64 -56.27 -30.69
C GLN A 33 -6.74 -55.05 -30.85
N ASP A 34 -5.96 -54.97 -31.93
CA ASP A 34 -5.10 -53.82 -32.24
C ASP A 34 -5.91 -52.52 -32.35
N ALA A 35 -7.10 -52.57 -32.99
CA ALA A 35 -7.99 -51.40 -33.08
C ALA A 35 -8.48 -50.92 -31.71
N VAL A 36 -8.83 -51.85 -30.82
CA VAL A 36 -9.26 -51.51 -29.43
C VAL A 36 -8.12 -50.95 -28.61
N GLU A 37 -6.92 -51.53 -28.70
CA GLU A 37 -5.73 -51.06 -28.00
C GLU A 37 -5.31 -49.67 -28.48
N LEU A 38 -5.34 -49.43 -29.80
CA LEU A 38 -5.04 -48.14 -30.40
C LEU A 38 -6.03 -47.06 -29.91
N GLU A 39 -7.33 -47.34 -29.96
CA GLU A 39 -8.36 -46.41 -29.48
C GLU A 39 -8.17 -46.10 -27.99
N LYS A 40 -7.83 -47.08 -27.18
CA LYS A 40 -7.56 -46.89 -25.76
C LYS A 40 -6.32 -46.00 -25.54
N ALA A 41 -5.22 -46.28 -26.23
CA ALA A 41 -3.98 -45.53 -26.15
C ALA A 41 -4.19 -44.07 -26.60
N GLU A 42 -4.94 -43.84 -27.70
CA GLU A 42 -5.29 -42.49 -28.14
C GLU A 42 -6.13 -41.73 -27.12
N ARG A 43 -7.09 -42.37 -26.47
CA ARG A 43 -7.93 -41.78 -25.44
C ARG A 43 -7.10 -41.38 -24.24
N GLU A 44 -6.26 -42.25 -23.72
CA GLU A 44 -5.37 -42.02 -22.60
C GLU A 44 -4.41 -40.85 -22.89
N TYR A 45 -3.81 -40.82 -24.08
CA TYR A 45 -2.91 -39.76 -24.51
C TYR A 45 -3.62 -38.40 -24.62
N ARG A 46 -4.82 -38.38 -25.18
CA ARG A 46 -5.64 -37.13 -25.24
C ARG A 46 -5.97 -36.61 -23.85
N GLU A 47 -6.36 -37.49 -22.91
CA GLU A 47 -6.64 -37.09 -21.54
C GLU A 47 -5.40 -36.54 -20.84
N GLU A 48 -4.27 -37.18 -20.96
CA GLU A 48 -3.01 -36.74 -20.36
C GLU A 48 -2.55 -35.41 -20.95
N SER A 49 -2.65 -35.25 -22.26
CA SER A 49 -2.35 -34.00 -22.97
C SER A 49 -3.26 -32.86 -22.49
N TYR A 50 -4.57 -33.13 -22.39
CA TYR A 50 -5.53 -32.18 -21.90
C TYR A 50 -5.22 -31.75 -20.45
N ARG A 51 -4.97 -32.69 -19.54
CA ARG A 51 -4.58 -32.39 -18.14
C ARG A 51 -3.29 -31.57 -18.09
N THR A 52 -2.32 -31.88 -18.91
CA THR A 52 -1.06 -31.14 -18.98
C THR A 52 -1.26 -29.71 -19.46
N ILE A 53 -2.07 -29.50 -20.51
CA ILE A 53 -2.42 -28.16 -21.01
C ILE A 53 -3.15 -27.36 -19.92
N GLN A 54 -4.13 -27.96 -19.24
CA GLN A 54 -4.87 -27.27 -18.17
C GLN A 54 -3.96 -26.86 -17.02
N ARG A 55 -3.07 -27.75 -16.58
CA ARG A 55 -2.09 -27.45 -15.52
C ARG A 55 -1.16 -26.31 -15.92
N ARG A 56 -0.57 -26.38 -17.12
CA ARG A 56 0.33 -25.34 -17.62
C ARG A 56 -0.38 -23.99 -17.78
N THR A 57 -1.60 -24.01 -18.27
CA THR A 57 -2.42 -22.78 -18.39
C THR A 57 -2.70 -22.16 -17.03
N ALA A 58 -3.03 -22.95 -16.02
CA ALA A 58 -3.25 -22.49 -14.66
C ALA A 58 -1.96 -21.92 -14.03
N GLU A 59 -0.82 -22.58 -14.22
CA GLU A 59 0.49 -22.11 -13.76
C GLU A 59 0.84 -20.75 -14.38
N ILE A 60 0.68 -20.61 -15.70
CA ILE A 60 0.96 -19.36 -16.42
C ILE A 60 0.03 -18.24 -15.94
N ARG A 61 -1.27 -18.50 -15.79
CA ARG A 61 -2.21 -17.50 -15.27
C ARG A 61 -1.85 -17.05 -13.87
N SER A 62 -1.50 -17.97 -12.98
CA SER A 62 -1.05 -17.67 -11.63
C SER A 62 0.22 -16.82 -11.62
N MET A 63 1.19 -17.13 -12.46
CA MET A 63 2.44 -16.38 -12.59
C MET A 63 2.18 -14.96 -13.07
N ILE A 64 1.38 -14.78 -14.13
CA ILE A 64 1.03 -13.46 -14.67
C ILE A 64 0.29 -12.62 -13.62
N SER A 65 -0.67 -13.22 -12.90
CA SER A 65 -1.42 -12.52 -11.85
C SER A 65 -0.51 -12.03 -10.72
N ARG A 66 0.46 -12.84 -10.31
CA ARG A 66 1.45 -12.45 -9.29
C ARG A 66 2.35 -11.32 -9.78
N GLU A 67 2.83 -11.41 -11.02
CA GLU A 67 3.69 -10.38 -11.60
C GLU A 67 2.95 -9.05 -11.74
N LEU A 68 1.69 -9.07 -12.16
CA LEU A 68 0.86 -7.89 -12.26
C LEU A 68 0.64 -7.24 -10.89
N ALA A 69 0.26 -8.03 -9.88
CA ALA A 69 0.07 -7.54 -8.52
C ALA A 69 1.36 -6.94 -7.92
N ASP A 70 2.52 -7.55 -8.18
CA ASP A 70 3.82 -7.01 -7.75
C ASP A 70 4.14 -5.66 -8.43
N LYS A 71 3.88 -5.55 -9.74
CA LYS A 71 4.06 -4.29 -10.49
C LYS A 71 3.13 -3.19 -9.99
N GLU A 72 1.85 -3.51 -9.73
CA GLU A 72 0.88 -2.57 -9.18
C GLU A 72 1.31 -2.09 -7.78
N MET A 73 1.73 -3.00 -6.91
CA MET A 73 2.23 -2.66 -5.57
C MET A 73 3.48 -1.77 -5.63
N LYS A 74 4.44 -2.09 -6.50
CA LYS A 74 5.65 -1.27 -6.70
C LYS A 74 5.31 0.11 -7.24
N GLY A 75 4.39 0.20 -8.21
CA GLY A 75 3.91 1.48 -8.75
C GLY A 75 3.24 2.34 -7.66
N ARG A 76 2.34 1.75 -6.88
CA ARG A 76 1.67 2.44 -5.76
C ARG A 76 2.68 2.92 -4.71
N LYS A 77 3.64 2.08 -4.34
CA LYS A 77 4.71 2.45 -3.40
C LYS A 77 5.54 3.63 -3.92
N ALA A 78 5.95 3.61 -5.19
CA ALA A 78 6.73 4.69 -5.79
C ALA A 78 5.95 6.02 -5.79
N LEU A 79 4.66 6.00 -6.10
CA LEU A 79 3.79 7.18 -6.06
C LEU A 79 3.65 7.73 -4.63
N LEU A 80 3.44 6.86 -3.63
CA LEU A 80 3.35 7.27 -2.23
C LEU A 80 4.66 7.87 -1.72
N THR A 81 5.80 7.27 -2.07
CA THR A 81 7.12 7.81 -1.73
C THR A 81 7.31 9.20 -2.36
N ARG A 82 6.98 9.36 -3.64
CA ARG A 82 7.13 10.66 -4.31
C ARG A 82 6.20 11.73 -3.72
N ARG A 83 4.98 11.35 -3.33
CA ARG A 83 4.07 12.24 -2.61
C ARG A 83 4.68 12.73 -1.29
N SER A 84 5.23 11.81 -0.48
CA SER A 84 5.86 12.17 0.79
C SER A 84 7.05 13.09 0.58
N GLU A 85 7.89 12.85 -0.42
CA GLU A 85 9.01 13.72 -0.77
C GLU A 85 8.57 15.15 -1.11
N ILE A 86 7.52 15.28 -1.95
CA ILE A 86 6.96 16.59 -2.32
C ILE A 86 6.40 17.31 -1.09
N GLU A 87 5.68 16.59 -0.23
CA GLU A 87 5.16 17.14 1.02
C GLU A 87 6.30 17.67 1.89
N ASP A 88 7.32 16.86 2.13
CA ASP A 88 8.47 17.24 2.94
C ASP A 88 9.22 18.45 2.36
N GLU A 89 9.39 18.52 1.03
CA GLU A 89 9.98 19.70 0.37
C GLU A 89 9.15 20.96 0.59
N VAL A 90 7.83 20.88 0.46
CA VAL A 90 6.93 22.03 0.64
C VAL A 90 6.99 22.52 2.08
N PHE A 91 6.90 21.61 3.06
CA PHE A 91 6.92 21.98 4.47
C PHE A 91 8.30 22.44 4.94
N ALA A 92 9.39 21.89 4.39
CA ALA A 92 10.73 22.41 4.65
C ALA A 92 10.89 23.87 4.17
N ARG A 93 10.37 24.20 2.98
CA ARG A 93 10.35 25.57 2.45
C ARG A 93 9.47 26.50 3.27
N ALA A 94 8.31 26.01 3.74
CA ALA A 94 7.42 26.77 4.62
C ALA A 94 8.09 27.06 5.97
N ALA A 95 8.73 26.06 6.59
CA ALA A 95 9.49 26.25 7.83
C ALA A 95 10.63 27.27 7.68
N ALA A 96 11.37 27.21 6.58
CA ALA A 96 12.41 28.21 6.30
C ALA A 96 11.85 29.64 6.18
N ARG A 97 10.71 29.81 5.51
CA ARG A 97 10.04 31.11 5.43
C ARG A 97 9.51 31.60 6.78
N LEU A 98 9.01 30.69 7.61
CA LEU A 98 8.60 31.05 8.98
C LEU A 98 9.79 31.46 9.84
N GLU A 99 10.94 30.78 9.70
CA GLU A 99 12.19 31.20 10.39
C GLU A 99 12.63 32.61 9.95
N GLU A 100 12.55 32.93 8.67
CA GLU A 100 12.82 34.30 8.19
C GLU A 100 11.80 35.31 8.73
N PHE A 101 10.51 34.94 8.75
CA PHE A 101 9.45 35.76 9.33
C PHE A 101 9.72 36.11 10.80
N THR A 102 10.29 35.19 11.58
CA THR A 102 10.58 35.45 13.00
C THR A 102 11.67 36.51 13.22
N LYS A 103 12.43 36.87 12.20
CA LYS A 103 13.44 37.95 12.26
C LYS A 103 12.85 39.32 11.98
N THR A 104 11.60 39.42 11.55
CA THR A 104 10.92 40.68 11.15
C THR A 104 10.19 41.36 12.32
N ASP A 105 9.92 42.64 12.17
CA ASP A 105 9.07 43.37 13.16
C ASP A 105 7.61 42.87 13.14
N ALA A 106 7.15 42.33 12.04
CA ALA A 106 5.83 41.72 11.96
C ALA A 106 5.67 40.55 12.95
N TYR A 107 6.76 39.81 13.23
CA TYR A 107 6.76 38.74 14.24
C TYR A 107 6.52 39.30 15.67
N LYS A 108 7.05 40.48 16.00
CA LYS A 108 6.77 41.10 17.29
C LYS A 108 5.27 41.41 17.43
N THR A 109 4.65 41.87 16.35
CA THR A 109 3.20 42.13 16.29
C THR A 109 2.41 40.84 16.46
N TYR A 110 2.87 39.74 15.82
CA TYR A 110 2.31 38.39 15.99
C TYR A 110 2.38 37.92 17.45
N MET A 111 3.55 38.03 18.10
CA MET A 111 3.73 37.67 19.52
C MET A 111 2.84 38.47 20.46
N ARG A 112 2.70 39.78 20.23
CA ARG A 112 1.79 40.63 20.99
C ARG A 112 0.32 40.19 20.85
N ARG A 113 -0.10 39.87 19.63
CA ARG A 113 -1.45 39.40 19.34
C ARG A 113 -1.72 38.04 19.97
N ALA A 114 -0.77 37.13 19.92
CA ALA A 114 -0.84 35.80 20.54
C ALA A 114 -0.96 35.92 22.08
N ALA A 115 -0.21 36.83 22.70
CA ALA A 115 -0.31 37.09 24.14
C ALA A 115 -1.68 37.70 24.52
N LEU A 116 -2.22 38.60 23.73
CA LEU A 116 -3.56 39.16 23.94
C LEU A 116 -4.66 38.09 23.78
N GLU A 117 -4.51 37.20 22.82
CA GLU A 117 -5.44 36.08 22.63
C GLU A 117 -5.40 35.13 23.84
N ALA A 118 -4.21 34.79 24.33
CA ALA A 118 -4.05 33.98 25.52
C ALA A 118 -4.73 34.66 26.74
N LYS A 119 -4.55 35.97 26.92
CA LYS A 119 -5.22 36.75 27.98
C LYS A 119 -6.74 36.63 27.86
N LYS A 120 -7.30 36.83 26.69
CA LYS A 120 -8.76 36.73 26.44
C LYS A 120 -9.30 35.36 26.77
N ARG A 121 -8.60 34.31 26.38
CA ARG A 121 -9.05 32.91 26.62
C ARG A 121 -8.99 32.53 28.09
N PHE A 122 -8.10 33.12 28.86
CA PHE A 122 -7.94 32.83 30.30
C PHE A 122 -8.70 33.82 31.18
N ALA A 123 -9.22 34.91 30.66
CA ALA A 123 -9.90 35.99 31.43
C ALA A 123 -11.10 35.54 32.27
N GLY A 124 -11.67 34.36 32.00
CA GLY A 124 -12.79 33.82 32.77
C GLY A 124 -12.47 33.41 34.22
N GLY A 125 -11.19 33.48 34.65
CA GLY A 125 -10.76 33.07 35.99
C GLY A 125 -10.47 34.19 36.97
N GLY A 126 -10.61 35.48 36.57
CA GLY A 126 -10.19 36.62 37.41
C GLY A 126 -8.70 36.92 37.34
N GLU A 127 -8.28 38.09 37.82
CA GLU A 127 -6.87 38.54 37.73
C GLU A 127 -5.90 37.68 38.56
N GLU A 128 -6.36 37.20 39.70
CA GLU A 128 -5.55 36.37 40.60
C GLU A 128 -5.15 35.01 39.98
N LEU A 129 -6.03 34.41 39.21
CA LEU A 129 -5.73 33.16 38.47
C LEU A 129 -4.93 33.43 37.20
N LEU A 130 -5.09 34.58 36.57
CA LEU A 130 -4.30 34.99 35.40
C LEU A 130 -2.82 35.14 35.74
N SER A 131 -2.45 35.62 36.92
CA SER A 131 -1.06 35.78 37.37
C SER A 131 -0.31 34.43 37.47
N GLN A 132 -1.04 33.30 37.63
CA GLN A 132 -0.48 31.96 37.68
C GLN A 132 -0.19 31.36 36.30
N THR A 133 -0.39 32.12 35.23
CA THR A 133 -0.15 31.67 33.88
C THR A 133 1.36 31.61 33.57
N VAL A 134 1.79 30.48 33.01
CA VAL A 134 3.13 30.30 32.50
C VAL A 134 3.08 30.37 30.97
N ILE A 135 3.86 31.28 30.38
CA ILE A 135 4.00 31.43 28.94
C ILE A 135 5.35 30.85 28.54
N TYR A 136 5.32 29.86 27.64
CA TYR A 136 6.50 29.25 27.11
C TYR A 136 6.84 29.81 25.74
N ILE A 137 8.10 30.15 25.52
CA ILE A 137 8.66 30.66 24.27
C ILE A 137 9.98 29.95 23.97
N ARG A 138 10.44 30.04 22.73
CA ARG A 138 11.78 29.52 22.39
C ARG A 138 12.88 30.47 22.92
N ASP A 139 14.10 29.94 23.04
CA ASP A 139 15.25 30.68 23.57
C ASP A 139 15.55 32.00 22.78
N ARG A 140 15.52 31.94 21.44
CA ARG A 140 15.76 33.10 20.58
C ARG A 140 14.75 34.23 20.74
N ASP A 141 13.57 33.94 21.28
CA ASP A 141 12.47 34.88 21.45
C ASP A 141 12.46 35.54 22.84
N LYS A 142 13.50 35.34 23.65
CA LYS A 142 13.67 36.01 24.96
C LYS A 142 13.45 37.52 24.89
N LYS A 143 13.89 38.15 23.80
CA LYS A 143 13.71 39.61 23.56
C LYS A 143 12.27 40.03 23.49
N CYS A 144 11.34 39.13 23.23
CA CYS A 144 9.90 39.38 23.20
C CYS A 144 9.24 39.30 24.59
N SER A 145 9.95 38.82 25.62
CA SER A 145 9.38 38.68 26.98
C SER A 145 8.77 39.97 27.55
N PRO A 146 9.41 41.16 27.43
CA PRO A 146 8.80 42.38 27.91
C PRO A 146 7.50 42.74 27.17
N LEU A 147 7.48 42.51 25.85
CA LEU A 147 6.32 42.77 25.00
C LEU A 147 5.14 41.82 25.36
N ILE A 148 5.45 40.54 25.66
CA ILE A 148 4.46 39.58 26.13
C ILE A 148 3.86 40.00 27.47
N LYS A 149 4.71 40.37 28.44
CA LYS A 149 4.27 40.85 29.75
C LYS A 149 3.42 42.11 29.64
N THR A 150 3.79 43.05 28.78
CA THR A 150 2.97 44.25 28.55
C THR A 150 1.60 43.92 27.94
N ALA A 151 1.52 42.94 27.07
CA ALA A 151 0.28 42.54 26.41
C ALA A 151 -0.61 41.63 27.27
N PHE A 152 -0.04 40.67 27.96
CA PHE A 152 -0.76 39.71 28.79
C PHE A 152 -1.08 40.29 30.18
N GLY A 153 -0.14 40.95 30.80
CA GLY A 153 -0.13 41.38 32.20
C GLY A 153 0.82 40.55 33.01
N ASP A 154 0.49 40.36 34.30
CA ASP A 154 1.32 39.54 35.19
C ASP A 154 1.32 38.05 34.77
N CYS A 155 2.48 37.55 34.43
CA CYS A 155 2.70 36.15 34.00
C CYS A 155 4.16 35.75 34.13
N THR A 156 4.40 34.46 34.26
CA THR A 156 5.75 33.88 34.25
C THR A 156 6.12 33.46 32.82
N VAL A 157 7.25 33.97 32.29
CA VAL A 157 7.74 33.57 30.97
C VAL A 157 8.88 32.57 31.16
N LYS A 158 8.76 31.38 30.54
CA LYS A 158 9.76 30.29 30.55
C LYS A 158 10.17 29.90 29.14
N ILE A 159 11.33 29.26 29.03
CA ILE A 159 11.82 28.75 27.76
C ILE A 159 11.39 27.28 27.65
N ASP A 160 10.87 26.92 26.47
CA ASP A 160 10.57 25.54 26.11
C ASP A 160 11.37 25.17 24.85
N PRO A 161 12.36 24.25 24.94
CA PRO A 161 13.17 23.81 23.82
C PRO A 161 12.38 23.06 22.73
N ARG A 162 11.15 22.64 23.01
CA ARG A 162 10.25 22.00 22.05
C ARG A 162 9.66 22.97 21.04
N ILE A 163 9.70 24.28 21.31
CA ILE A 163 9.29 25.31 20.37
C ILE A 163 10.49 25.64 19.47
N VAL A 164 10.44 25.19 18.22
CA VAL A 164 11.54 25.31 17.25
C VAL A 164 11.39 26.55 16.37
N LEU A 165 10.21 26.72 15.74
CA LEU A 165 9.95 27.82 14.80
C LEU A 165 9.58 29.13 15.49
N GLY A 166 8.97 29.06 16.67
CA GLY A 166 8.60 30.22 17.44
C GLY A 166 7.12 30.31 17.80
N GLY A 167 6.68 31.52 18.24
CA GLY A 167 5.37 31.68 18.82
C GLY A 167 5.37 31.45 20.32
N LEU A 168 4.21 31.24 20.92
CA LEU A 168 4.06 31.02 22.36
C LEU A 168 3.06 29.90 22.67
N ARG A 169 3.28 29.26 23.80
CA ARG A 169 2.34 28.36 24.46
C ARG A 169 2.03 28.88 25.84
N ALA A 170 0.78 29.11 26.14
CA ALA A 170 0.34 29.58 27.46
C ALA A 170 -0.34 28.42 28.19
N GLU A 171 -0.02 28.23 29.45
CA GLU A 171 -0.55 27.21 30.33
C GLU A 171 -0.95 27.79 31.66
N ASN A 172 -2.15 27.48 32.11
CA ASN A 172 -2.64 27.88 33.42
C ASN A 172 -3.20 26.63 34.11
N ALA A 173 -2.40 26.10 35.05
CA ALA A 173 -2.74 24.86 35.76
C ALA A 173 -3.97 25.05 36.68
N ALA A 174 -4.14 26.23 37.28
CA ALA A 174 -5.28 26.50 38.14
C ALA A 174 -6.62 26.54 37.39
N LEU A 175 -6.58 26.96 36.12
CA LEU A 175 -7.74 26.95 35.23
C LEU A 175 -7.87 25.61 34.40
N GLY A 176 -6.89 24.74 34.48
CA GLY A 176 -6.82 23.53 33.65
C GLY A 176 -6.81 23.83 32.15
N ARG A 177 -6.27 25.00 31.74
CA ARG A 177 -6.30 25.46 30.35
C ARG A 177 -4.91 25.59 29.75
N VAL A 178 -4.80 25.14 28.50
CA VAL A 178 -3.60 25.29 27.67
C VAL A 178 -4.00 25.94 26.35
N LEU A 179 -3.21 26.90 25.93
CA LEU A 179 -3.32 27.54 24.60
C LEU A 179 -1.99 27.38 23.87
N ASN A 180 -2.00 26.74 22.73
CA ASN A 180 -0.81 26.60 21.89
C ASN A 180 -1.00 27.48 20.63
N VAL A 181 -0.21 28.56 20.51
CA VAL A 181 -0.17 29.47 19.36
C VAL A 181 1.27 29.52 18.83
N THR A 182 1.92 28.36 18.79
CA THR A 182 3.26 28.24 18.19
C THR A 182 3.15 28.10 16.68
N LEU A 183 4.17 28.57 15.97
CA LEU A 183 4.29 28.39 14.51
C LEU A 183 4.48 26.91 14.16
N ASP A 184 5.10 26.14 15.06
CA ASP A 184 5.24 24.69 14.93
C ASP A 184 3.88 23.99 14.84
N MET A 185 2.97 24.33 15.76
CA MET A 185 1.61 23.79 15.77
C MET A 185 0.80 24.21 14.53
N ALA A 186 0.94 25.48 14.13
CA ALA A 186 0.27 25.97 12.94
C ALA A 186 0.76 25.27 11.67
N LEU A 187 2.06 25.01 11.58
CA LEU A 187 2.64 24.28 10.44
C LEU A 187 2.17 22.83 10.40
N GLU A 188 2.10 22.16 11.55
CA GLU A 188 1.63 20.77 11.64
C GLU A 188 0.15 20.65 11.25
N GLN A 189 -0.70 21.54 11.73
CA GLN A 189 -2.11 21.60 11.30
C GLN A 189 -2.27 21.80 9.80
N GLN A 190 -1.39 22.59 9.19
CA GLN A 190 -1.40 22.77 7.74
C GLN A 190 -0.89 21.54 6.99
N ARG A 191 0.00 20.74 7.58
CA ARG A 191 0.45 19.46 7.03
C ARG A 191 -0.70 18.48 6.93
N ASP A 192 -1.48 18.32 8.00
CA ASP A 192 -2.66 17.46 8.02
C ASP A 192 -3.70 17.91 6.98
N TRP A 193 -3.96 19.22 6.92
CA TRP A 193 -4.87 19.78 5.93
C TRP A 193 -4.39 19.55 4.50
N PHE A 194 -3.10 19.77 4.24
CA PHE A 194 -2.48 19.54 2.93
C PHE A 194 -2.58 18.09 2.51
N ALA A 195 -2.28 17.14 3.39
CA ALA A 195 -2.39 15.72 3.14
C ALA A 195 -3.82 15.33 2.72
N ALA A 196 -4.84 15.96 3.31
CA ALA A 196 -6.24 15.69 3.01
C ALA A 196 -6.74 16.39 1.73
N ASN A 197 -6.22 17.58 1.37
CA ASN A 197 -6.84 18.46 0.38
C ASN A 197 -5.98 18.75 -0.86
N ALA A 198 -4.72 18.34 -0.89
CA ALA A 198 -3.80 18.66 -1.98
C ALA A 198 -4.09 17.92 -3.32
N GLY A 199 -5.18 17.16 -3.41
CA GLY A 199 -5.56 16.44 -4.63
C GLY A 199 -4.59 15.30 -5.00
N LEU A 200 -3.67 14.96 -4.10
CA LEU A 200 -2.68 13.89 -4.27
C LEU A 200 -3.22 12.53 -3.79
N SER A 201 -4.55 12.38 -3.64
CA SER A 201 -5.16 11.10 -3.27
C SER A 201 -4.97 10.10 -4.41
N ILE A 202 -4.41 8.95 -4.10
CA ILE A 202 -4.33 7.79 -5.00
C ILE A 202 -5.61 6.99 -4.74
N ASN A 203 -6.56 7.04 -5.68
CA ASN A 203 -7.73 6.19 -5.68
C ASN A 203 -7.35 4.78 -6.10
#